data_6f6f51be4225120c3f070037d17d7f64
#
_entry.id   6f6f51be4225120c3f070037d17d7f64
#
_cell.length_a   1.000
_cell.length_b   1.000
_cell.length_c   1.000
_cell.angle_alpha   90.00
_cell.angle_beta   90.00
_cell.angle_gamma   90.00
#
_symmetry.space_group_name_H-M   'P 1'
#
loop_
_entity.id
_entity.type
_entity.pdbx_description
1 polymer ?
#
loop_
_entity_poly.entity_id
_entity_poly.type
_entity_poly.pdbx_seq_one_letter_code
_entity_poly.pdbx_strand_id
1 'polypeptide(L)'
;MNWLDRLSRTAKILGVVSIVVFALIAVVVLPAAAWLVGDESFTATSDDGFCSDCHTMEPFVASSADSVHGGVNSAGIAAKCTTCHLPHDSSWNYLTEKLRTGVHDIWVQTFSDTSQIDWKAKTEHREDFVYDSGCLTCHVELEAATAGKRQHDNYFAGIIDSKCVTCHAGIGHSNVNQYLLEHKYRP
;
A
#
# COMPACT_ATOMS: atom_id res chain seq x y z
N MET A 1 2.92 -8.76 -66.68
CA MET A 1 3.29 -8.35 -65.31
C MET A 1 4.64 -8.95 -64.99
N ASN A 2 5.68 -8.10 -65.04
CA ASN A 2 7.08 -8.54 -64.95
C ASN A 2 7.39 -9.12 -63.53
N TRP A 3 8.31 -10.08 -63.47
CA TRP A 3 8.80 -10.69 -62.24
C TRP A 3 9.27 -9.65 -61.21
N LEU A 4 9.89 -8.59 -61.62
CA LEU A 4 10.30 -7.47 -60.79
C LEU A 4 9.10 -6.73 -60.12
N ASP A 5 7.96 -6.61 -60.79
CA ASP A 5 6.76 -5.99 -60.22
C ASP A 5 6.14 -6.87 -59.10
N ARG A 6 6.23 -8.18 -59.21
CA ARG A 6 5.78 -9.09 -58.17
C ARG A 6 6.67 -8.99 -56.93
N LEU A 7 8.00 -8.97 -57.09
CA LEU A 7 8.94 -8.80 -55.95
C LEU A 7 8.73 -7.45 -55.24
N SER A 8 8.57 -6.36 -56.01
CA SER A 8 8.29 -5.05 -55.43
C SER A 8 6.97 -5.02 -54.64
N ARG A 9 5.95 -5.68 -55.13
CA ARG A 9 4.64 -5.77 -54.47
C ARG A 9 4.71 -6.61 -53.20
N THR A 10 5.39 -7.74 -53.26
CA THR A 10 5.61 -8.59 -52.06
C THR A 10 6.40 -7.87 -50.98
N ALA A 11 7.47 -7.17 -51.33
CA ALA A 11 8.25 -6.36 -50.39
C ALA A 11 7.42 -5.26 -49.74
N LYS A 12 6.55 -4.59 -50.46
CA LYS A 12 5.63 -3.57 -49.92
C LYS A 12 4.63 -4.21 -48.93
N ILE A 13 4.05 -5.37 -49.27
CA ILE A 13 3.11 -6.08 -48.37
C ILE A 13 3.82 -6.50 -47.12
N LEU A 14 5.01 -7.09 -47.21
CA LEU A 14 5.81 -7.48 -46.04
C LEU A 14 6.17 -6.26 -45.18
N GLY A 15 6.52 -5.15 -45.78
CA GLY A 15 6.77 -3.90 -45.06
C GLY A 15 5.55 -3.40 -44.30
N VAL A 16 4.38 -3.37 -44.93
CA VAL A 16 3.11 -2.96 -44.29
C VAL A 16 2.76 -3.93 -43.15
N VAL A 17 2.85 -5.24 -43.39
CA VAL A 17 2.59 -6.26 -42.37
C VAL A 17 3.53 -6.07 -41.16
N SER A 18 4.82 -5.86 -41.42
CA SER A 18 5.79 -5.61 -40.34
C SER A 18 5.45 -4.36 -39.52
N ILE A 19 5.05 -3.28 -40.17
CA ILE A 19 4.65 -2.04 -39.47
C ILE A 19 3.41 -2.29 -38.61
N VAL A 20 2.40 -2.97 -39.17
CA VAL A 20 1.17 -3.28 -38.43
C VAL A 20 1.46 -4.18 -37.21
N VAL A 21 2.27 -5.22 -37.38
CA VAL A 21 2.67 -6.10 -36.27
C VAL A 21 3.44 -5.31 -35.22
N PHE A 22 4.39 -4.49 -35.62
CA PHE A 22 5.15 -3.65 -34.69
C PHE A 22 4.24 -2.66 -33.94
N ALA A 23 3.31 -2.04 -34.63
CA ALA A 23 2.33 -1.14 -34.03
C ALA A 23 1.41 -1.87 -33.04
N LEU A 24 0.95 -3.08 -33.38
CA LEU A 24 0.16 -3.92 -32.44
C LEU A 24 0.96 -4.29 -31.19
N ILE A 25 2.22 -4.67 -31.33
CA ILE A 25 3.10 -4.94 -30.20
C ILE A 25 3.26 -3.68 -29.33
N ALA A 26 3.56 -2.55 -29.94
CA ALA A 26 3.81 -1.31 -29.21
C ALA A 26 2.55 -0.78 -28.49
N VAL A 27 1.37 -0.92 -29.10
CA VAL A 27 0.13 -0.32 -28.57
C VAL A 27 -0.68 -1.27 -27.71
N VAL A 28 -0.55 -2.58 -27.90
CA VAL A 28 -1.36 -3.58 -27.18
C VAL A 28 -0.50 -4.43 -26.25
N VAL A 29 0.52 -5.08 -26.80
CA VAL A 29 1.29 -6.09 -26.03
C VAL A 29 2.14 -5.43 -24.95
N LEU A 30 2.87 -4.35 -25.27
CA LEU A 30 3.72 -3.70 -24.28
C LEU A 30 2.92 -3.04 -23.15
N PRO A 31 1.82 -2.31 -23.38
CA PRO A 31 1.01 -1.79 -22.29
C PRO A 31 0.34 -2.90 -21.45
N ALA A 32 -0.13 -3.98 -22.08
CA ALA A 32 -0.71 -5.10 -21.36
C ALA A 32 0.34 -5.80 -20.46
N ALA A 33 1.53 -6.04 -20.99
CA ALA A 33 2.64 -6.62 -20.22
C ALA A 33 3.09 -5.69 -19.08
N ALA A 34 3.19 -4.38 -19.35
CA ALA A 34 3.53 -3.39 -18.33
C ALA A 34 2.47 -3.31 -17.22
N TRP A 35 1.19 -3.44 -17.59
CA TRP A 35 0.10 -3.51 -16.62
C TRP A 35 0.21 -4.75 -15.74
N LEU A 36 0.39 -5.93 -16.33
CA LEU A 36 0.50 -7.20 -15.56
C LEU A 36 1.70 -7.19 -14.61
N VAL A 37 2.87 -6.74 -15.08
CA VAL A 37 4.07 -6.63 -14.23
C VAL A 37 3.87 -5.57 -13.15
N GLY A 38 3.22 -4.46 -13.49
CA GLY A 38 2.91 -3.39 -12.55
C GLY A 38 1.96 -3.85 -11.45
N ASP A 39 0.88 -4.53 -11.81
CA ASP A 39 -0.13 -5.04 -10.88
C ASP A 39 0.47 -6.07 -9.91
N GLU A 40 1.24 -7.03 -10.42
CA GLU A 40 1.93 -8.04 -9.61
C GLU A 40 2.92 -7.38 -8.65
N SER A 41 3.76 -6.46 -9.14
CA SER A 41 4.72 -5.73 -8.31
C SER A 41 4.04 -4.88 -7.25
N PHE A 42 2.92 -4.28 -7.60
CA PHE A 42 2.14 -3.43 -6.71
C PHE A 42 1.49 -4.24 -5.59
N THR A 43 0.98 -5.43 -5.92
CA THR A 43 0.39 -6.37 -4.97
C THR A 43 1.46 -6.94 -4.05
N ALA A 44 2.57 -7.43 -4.60
CA ALA A 44 3.68 -7.99 -3.83
C ALA A 44 4.26 -6.99 -2.81
N THR A 45 4.38 -5.71 -3.19
CA THR A 45 4.86 -4.66 -2.29
C THR A 45 3.79 -4.11 -1.33
N SER A 46 2.63 -4.73 -1.24
CA SER A 46 1.54 -4.35 -0.32
C SER A 46 1.34 -5.34 0.81
N ASP A 47 2.01 -6.48 0.77
CA ASP A 47 1.87 -7.54 1.77
C ASP A 47 2.77 -7.33 2.98
N ASP A 48 2.35 -7.88 4.11
CA ASP A 48 3.08 -7.82 5.38
C ASP A 48 4.47 -8.46 5.27
N GLY A 49 4.63 -9.48 4.41
CA GLY A 49 5.91 -10.09 4.08
C GLY A 49 6.93 -9.08 3.56
N PHE A 50 6.53 -8.25 2.60
CA PHE A 50 7.40 -7.20 2.06
C PHE A 50 7.80 -6.17 3.12
N CYS A 51 6.85 -5.77 3.97
CA CYS A 51 7.15 -4.83 5.05
C CYS A 51 8.12 -5.43 6.08
N SER A 52 8.04 -6.74 6.35
CA SER A 52 8.91 -7.44 7.29
C SER A 52 10.33 -7.72 6.76
N ASP A 53 10.57 -7.58 5.45
CA ASP A 53 11.92 -7.69 4.86
C ASP A 53 12.87 -6.60 5.40
N CYS A 54 12.31 -5.49 5.89
CA CYS A 54 13.07 -4.50 6.64
C CYS A 54 13.10 -4.88 8.12
N HIS A 55 14.30 -5.21 8.63
CA HIS A 55 14.52 -5.60 10.03
C HIS A 55 13.89 -4.63 11.04
N THR A 56 13.92 -3.33 10.77
CA THR A 56 13.31 -2.29 11.61
C THR A 56 11.79 -2.36 11.68
N MET A 57 11.13 -3.04 10.74
CA MET A 57 9.67 -3.20 10.69
C MET A 57 9.19 -4.50 11.38
N GLU A 58 10.08 -5.46 11.67
CA GLU A 58 9.70 -6.72 12.32
C GLU A 58 8.83 -6.55 13.59
N PRO A 59 9.14 -5.62 14.53
CA PRO A 59 8.30 -5.45 15.74
C PRO A 59 6.90 -4.96 15.41
N PHE A 60 6.76 -4.13 14.37
CA PHE A 60 5.46 -3.62 13.95
C PHE A 60 4.62 -4.70 13.27
N VAL A 61 5.22 -5.51 12.40
CA VAL A 61 4.54 -6.66 11.77
C VAL A 61 4.11 -7.68 12.83
N ALA A 62 4.98 -8.02 13.77
CA ALA A 62 4.65 -8.94 14.85
C ALA A 62 3.51 -8.41 15.73
N SER A 63 3.56 -7.14 16.13
CA SER A 63 2.50 -6.51 16.95
C SER A 63 1.18 -6.37 16.19
N SER A 64 1.24 -6.19 14.87
CA SER A 64 0.06 -6.17 14.00
C SER A 64 -0.59 -7.55 13.93
N ALA A 65 0.19 -8.60 13.72
CA ALA A 65 -0.29 -9.98 13.67
C ALA A 65 -1.05 -10.39 14.95
N ASP A 66 -0.69 -9.84 16.11
CA ASP A 66 -1.36 -10.07 17.38
C ASP A 66 -2.56 -9.13 17.65
N SER A 67 -2.87 -8.24 16.70
CA SER A 67 -3.99 -7.33 16.82
C SER A 67 -5.29 -7.92 16.26
N VAL A 68 -6.41 -7.29 16.57
CA VAL A 68 -7.71 -7.66 15.98
C VAL A 68 -7.71 -7.49 14.46
N HIS A 69 -6.90 -6.57 13.92
CA HIS A 69 -6.74 -6.35 12.48
C HIS A 69 -5.65 -7.22 11.85
N GLY A 70 -4.89 -7.95 12.64
CA GLY A 70 -3.94 -8.98 12.19
C GLY A 70 -4.55 -10.38 12.06
N GLY A 71 -5.87 -10.49 12.16
CA GLY A 71 -6.58 -11.77 12.06
C GLY A 71 -6.96 -12.39 13.41
N VAL A 72 -6.60 -11.78 14.54
CA VAL A 72 -7.01 -12.23 15.89
C VAL A 72 -8.42 -11.72 16.18
N ASN A 73 -9.37 -12.16 15.36
CA ASN A 73 -10.80 -11.85 15.50
C ASN A 73 -11.65 -13.06 15.06
N SER A 74 -12.93 -13.06 15.42
CA SER A 74 -13.83 -14.18 15.15
C SER A 74 -14.05 -14.50 13.67
N ALA A 75 -13.80 -13.54 12.78
CA ALA A 75 -13.95 -13.69 11.34
C ALA A 75 -12.62 -14.10 10.64
N GLY A 76 -11.48 -14.06 11.36
CA GLY A 76 -10.16 -14.32 10.78
C GLY A 76 -9.74 -13.31 9.73
N ILE A 77 -10.33 -12.11 9.71
CA ILE A 77 -10.02 -11.07 8.73
C ILE A 77 -8.76 -10.33 9.16
N ALA A 78 -7.75 -10.31 8.30
CA ALA A 78 -6.53 -9.51 8.46
C ALA A 78 -6.52 -8.34 7.49
N ALA A 79 -6.18 -7.16 7.99
CA ALA A 79 -5.94 -5.97 7.16
C ALA A 79 -4.45 -5.92 6.80
N LYS A 80 -4.14 -5.61 5.55
CA LYS A 80 -2.75 -5.37 5.11
C LYS A 80 -2.23 -4.06 5.69
N CYS A 81 -0.91 -3.95 5.87
CA CYS A 81 -0.27 -2.71 6.33
C CYS A 81 -0.71 -1.49 5.50
N THR A 82 -0.76 -1.65 4.18
CA THR A 82 -1.18 -0.61 3.25
C THR A 82 -2.63 -0.16 3.41
N THR A 83 -3.51 -0.99 4.01
CA THR A 83 -4.90 -0.61 4.27
C THR A 83 -5.00 0.57 5.23
N CYS A 84 -4.14 0.62 6.25
CA CYS A 84 -4.13 1.69 7.24
C CYS A 84 -3.12 2.79 6.90
N HIS A 85 -1.97 2.42 6.33
CA HIS A 85 -0.82 3.33 6.12
C HIS A 85 -0.82 4.04 4.78
N LEU A 86 -1.78 3.79 3.89
CA LEU A 86 -1.95 4.51 2.63
C LEU A 86 -3.36 5.10 2.51
N PRO A 87 -3.53 6.26 1.84
CA PRO A 87 -4.85 6.86 1.62
C PRO A 87 -5.66 6.06 0.60
N HIS A 88 -6.95 5.88 0.84
CA HIS A 88 -7.88 5.16 -0.02
C HIS A 88 -9.00 6.06 -0.59
N ASP A 89 -8.84 7.36 -0.50
CA ASP A 89 -9.76 8.37 -1.04
C ASP A 89 -9.70 8.44 -2.58
N SER A 90 -8.54 8.17 -3.19
CA SER A 90 -8.40 8.05 -4.64
C SER A 90 -7.22 7.14 -5.02
N SER A 91 -7.30 6.49 -6.19
CA SER A 91 -6.20 5.68 -6.73
C SER A 91 -4.93 6.49 -6.97
N TRP A 92 -5.07 7.77 -7.30
CA TRP A 92 -3.93 8.67 -7.51
C TRP A 92 -3.22 8.99 -6.20
N ASN A 93 -3.95 9.34 -5.15
CA ASN A 93 -3.39 9.60 -3.82
C ASN A 93 -2.72 8.33 -3.27
N TYR A 94 -3.38 7.18 -3.41
CA TYR A 94 -2.80 5.90 -3.02
C TYR A 94 -1.46 5.64 -3.72
N LEU A 95 -1.40 5.77 -5.04
CA LEU A 95 -0.19 5.53 -5.83
C LEU A 95 0.93 6.50 -5.46
N THR A 96 0.63 7.78 -5.40
CA THR A 96 1.64 8.81 -5.09
C THR A 96 2.18 8.65 -3.68
N GLU A 97 1.33 8.37 -2.70
CA GLU A 97 1.76 8.16 -1.33
C GLU A 97 2.57 6.86 -1.18
N LYS A 98 2.15 5.78 -1.85
CA LYS A 98 2.91 4.53 -1.86
C LYS A 98 4.31 4.70 -2.45
N LEU A 99 4.43 5.45 -3.54
CA LEU A 99 5.74 5.75 -4.14
C LEU A 99 6.58 6.66 -3.22
N ARG A 100 5.97 7.69 -2.66
CA ARG A 100 6.66 8.63 -1.76
C ARG A 100 7.22 7.94 -0.52
N THR A 101 6.37 7.18 0.18
CA THR A 101 6.77 6.46 1.40
C THR A 101 7.74 5.33 1.09
N GLY A 102 7.50 4.54 0.06
CA GLY A 102 8.39 3.45 -0.32
C GLY A 102 9.79 3.92 -0.69
N VAL A 103 9.92 5.00 -1.48
CA VAL A 103 11.23 5.61 -1.79
C VAL A 103 11.89 6.16 -0.53
N HIS A 104 11.13 6.86 0.32
CA HIS A 104 11.63 7.38 1.59
C HIS A 104 12.16 6.26 2.50
N ASP A 105 11.39 5.18 2.65
CA ASP A 105 11.74 4.09 3.55
C ASP A 105 12.98 3.32 3.07
N ILE A 106 13.09 3.06 1.76
CA ILE A 106 14.30 2.48 1.16
C ILE A 106 15.50 3.39 1.37
N TRP A 107 15.32 4.71 1.21
CA TRP A 107 16.39 5.68 1.43
C TRP A 107 16.84 5.67 2.89
N VAL A 108 15.93 5.74 3.83
CA VAL A 108 16.24 5.73 5.27
C VAL A 108 16.94 4.42 5.66
N GLN A 109 16.41 3.28 5.20
CA GLN A 109 16.98 1.98 5.50
C GLN A 109 18.40 1.81 4.93
N THR A 110 18.71 2.44 3.78
CA THR A 110 20.00 2.27 3.09
C THR A 110 21.05 3.27 3.56
N PHE A 111 20.66 4.50 3.85
CA PHE A 111 21.60 5.61 4.05
C PHE A 111 21.57 6.24 5.44
N SER A 112 20.63 5.85 6.30
CA SER A 112 20.51 6.39 7.66
C SER A 112 20.84 5.33 8.71
N ASP A 113 21.29 5.78 9.89
CA ASP A 113 21.43 4.89 11.04
C ASP A 113 20.06 4.68 11.71
N THR A 114 19.39 3.60 11.33
CA THR A 114 18.06 3.27 11.83
C THR A 114 18.02 2.93 13.32
N SER A 115 19.18 2.65 13.95
CA SER A 115 19.28 2.42 15.39
C SER A 115 19.03 3.68 16.23
N GLN A 116 19.17 4.86 15.60
CA GLN A 116 18.92 6.15 16.24
C GLN A 116 17.46 6.61 16.18
N ILE A 117 16.61 5.87 15.48
CA ILE A 117 15.18 6.24 15.36
C ILE A 117 14.48 5.96 16.68
N ASP A 118 13.86 6.99 17.25
CA ASP A 118 12.97 6.84 18.40
C ASP A 118 11.60 6.32 17.96
N TRP A 119 11.50 5.01 17.81
CA TRP A 119 10.28 4.33 17.42
C TRP A 119 9.12 4.56 18.39
N LYS A 120 9.43 4.72 19.70
CA LYS A 120 8.40 5.01 20.70
C LYS A 120 7.78 6.38 20.45
N ALA A 121 8.59 7.41 20.23
CA ALA A 121 8.10 8.74 19.87
C ALA A 121 7.25 8.69 18.58
N LYS A 122 7.64 7.87 17.58
CA LYS A 122 6.84 7.67 16.37
C LYS A 122 5.45 7.07 16.66
N THR A 123 5.34 6.14 17.60
CA THR A 123 4.03 5.58 17.98
C THR A 123 3.13 6.59 18.73
N GLU A 124 3.70 7.61 19.32
CA GLU A 124 2.96 8.70 19.96
C GLU A 124 2.35 9.67 18.92
N HIS A 125 2.98 9.76 17.74
CA HIS A 125 2.52 10.54 16.59
C HIS A 125 1.86 9.67 15.50
N ARG A 126 1.07 8.69 15.92
CA ARG A 126 0.43 7.70 15.02
C ARG A 126 -0.44 8.29 13.93
N GLU A 127 -1.02 9.46 14.21
CA GLU A 127 -1.87 10.20 13.27
C GLU A 127 -1.12 10.59 11.97
N ASP A 128 0.19 10.74 12.02
CA ASP A 128 1.01 11.12 10.87
C ASP A 128 1.19 9.96 9.88
N PHE A 129 0.92 8.73 10.33
CA PHE A 129 1.19 7.50 9.57
C PHE A 129 -0.06 6.74 9.13
N VAL A 130 -1.25 7.19 9.51
CA VAL A 130 -2.50 6.47 9.28
C VAL A 130 -3.53 7.35 8.60
N TYR A 131 -4.33 6.74 7.73
CA TYR A 131 -5.38 7.40 6.94
C TYR A 131 -6.75 6.81 7.27
N ASP A 132 -7.69 7.65 7.71
CA ASP A 132 -9.06 7.25 8.05
C ASP A 132 -9.81 6.67 6.83
N SER A 133 -9.48 7.14 5.61
CA SER A 133 -10.01 6.56 4.38
C SER A 133 -9.74 5.06 4.27
N GLY A 134 -8.62 4.57 4.82
CA GLY A 134 -8.32 3.15 4.90
C GLY A 134 -9.26 2.39 5.85
N CYS A 135 -9.56 2.95 7.02
CA CYS A 135 -10.52 2.37 7.97
C CYS A 135 -11.91 2.21 7.33
N LEU A 136 -12.34 3.25 6.62
CA LEU A 136 -13.66 3.33 6.00
C LEU A 136 -13.82 2.42 4.77
N THR A 137 -12.77 1.83 4.24
CA THR A 137 -12.90 0.81 3.17
C THR A 137 -13.58 -0.48 3.66
N CYS A 138 -13.41 -0.82 4.93
CA CYS A 138 -14.03 -1.99 5.56
C CYS A 138 -15.18 -1.59 6.49
N HIS A 139 -15.06 -0.47 7.21
CA HIS A 139 -16.06 0.05 8.13
C HIS A 139 -17.07 0.97 7.42
N VAL A 140 -17.62 0.49 6.30
CA VAL A 140 -18.52 1.28 5.42
C VAL A 140 -19.82 1.74 6.08
N GLU A 141 -20.32 1.00 7.06
CA GLU A 141 -21.56 1.32 7.78
C GLU A 141 -21.29 1.97 9.15
N LEU A 142 -20.05 2.43 9.41
CA LEU A 142 -19.65 2.89 10.74
C LEU A 142 -20.49 4.07 11.22
N GLU A 143 -20.79 5.04 10.37
CA GLU A 143 -21.62 6.20 10.70
C GLU A 143 -23.00 5.77 11.17
N ALA A 144 -23.68 4.91 10.40
CA ALA A 144 -25.00 4.40 10.75
C ALA A 144 -24.96 3.51 12.01
N ALA A 145 -23.94 2.65 12.13
CA ALA A 145 -23.79 1.73 13.26
C ALA A 145 -23.44 2.44 14.57
N THR A 146 -22.92 3.66 14.51
CA THR A 146 -22.53 4.45 15.69
C THR A 146 -23.40 5.68 15.90
N ALA A 147 -24.48 5.82 15.18
CA ALA A 147 -25.43 6.93 15.32
C ALA A 147 -25.92 7.08 16.76
N GLY A 148 -25.93 8.32 17.27
CA GLY A 148 -26.24 8.65 18.66
C GLY A 148 -25.05 8.52 19.63
N LYS A 149 -23.87 8.11 19.16
CA LYS A 149 -22.63 8.17 19.93
C LYS A 149 -21.92 9.49 19.63
N ARG A 150 -22.02 10.43 20.55
CA ARG A 150 -21.61 11.82 20.36
C ARG A 150 -20.23 12.01 19.72
N GLN A 151 -19.24 11.18 20.05
CA GLN A 151 -17.89 11.29 19.48
C GLN A 151 -17.88 10.95 17.99
N HIS A 152 -18.57 9.91 17.58
CA HIS A 152 -18.69 9.52 16.17
C HIS A 152 -19.59 10.49 15.40
N ASP A 153 -20.73 10.92 16.02
CA ASP A 153 -21.59 11.94 15.40
C ASP A 153 -20.81 13.24 15.13
N ASN A 154 -19.96 13.67 16.06
CA ASN A 154 -19.14 14.88 15.90
C ASN A 154 -18.04 14.67 14.85
N TYR A 155 -17.47 13.46 14.76
CA TYR A 155 -16.47 13.15 13.73
C TYR A 155 -17.08 13.21 12.33
N PHE A 156 -18.18 12.50 12.09
CA PHE A 156 -18.85 12.50 10.77
C PHE A 156 -19.48 13.84 10.41
N ALA A 157 -19.85 14.66 11.38
CA ALA A 157 -20.28 16.04 11.17
C ALA A 157 -19.14 17.03 10.93
N GLY A 158 -17.86 16.60 11.00
CA GLY A 158 -16.70 17.46 10.85
C GLY A 158 -16.52 18.50 11.99
N ILE A 159 -17.09 18.23 13.17
CA ILE A 159 -17.00 19.12 14.34
C ILE A 159 -15.65 18.90 15.05
N ILE A 160 -15.12 17.69 15.05
CA ILE A 160 -13.81 17.35 15.58
C ILE A 160 -12.87 17.00 14.45
N ASP A 161 -11.66 17.57 14.48
CA ASP A 161 -10.58 17.27 13.54
C ASP A 161 -9.62 16.29 14.22
N SER A 162 -10.07 15.04 14.35
CA SER A 162 -9.30 13.94 14.93
C SER A 162 -9.39 12.72 14.04
N LYS A 163 -8.29 11.99 13.92
CA LYS A 163 -8.30 10.71 13.19
C LYS A 163 -8.85 9.58 14.06
N CYS A 164 -9.29 8.50 13.41
CA CYS A 164 -9.77 7.30 14.10
C CYS A 164 -8.76 6.78 15.13
N VAL A 165 -7.48 6.79 14.77
CA VAL A 165 -6.37 6.32 15.64
C VAL A 165 -6.08 7.23 16.83
N THR A 166 -6.58 8.46 16.87
CA THR A 166 -6.46 9.34 18.04
C THR A 166 -7.16 8.72 19.24
N CYS A 167 -8.35 8.16 19.03
CA CYS A 167 -9.11 7.49 20.07
C CYS A 167 -8.87 5.97 20.11
N HIS A 168 -8.62 5.35 18.95
CA HIS A 168 -8.40 3.91 18.78
C HIS A 168 -6.91 3.57 18.65
N ALA A 169 -6.09 4.01 19.59
CA ALA A 169 -4.63 4.02 19.53
C ALA A 169 -3.96 2.64 19.32
N GLY A 170 -4.55 1.58 19.87
CA GLY A 170 -3.97 0.23 19.83
C GLY A 170 -4.56 -0.69 18.77
N ILE A 171 -5.37 -0.16 17.86
CA ILE A 171 -6.22 -0.99 17.00
C ILE A 171 -5.43 -1.82 15.97
N GLY A 172 -4.33 -1.31 15.45
CA GLY A 172 -3.51 -1.97 14.43
C GLY A 172 -2.24 -2.63 14.97
N HIS A 173 -1.80 -2.22 16.17
CA HIS A 173 -0.56 -2.70 16.76
C HIS A 173 -0.75 -2.98 18.26
N SER A 174 -1.07 -4.23 18.60
CA SER A 174 -1.25 -4.65 19.99
C SER A 174 0.11 -4.72 20.69
N ASN A 175 0.21 -4.05 21.85
CA ASN A 175 1.41 -4.11 22.70
C ASN A 175 2.74 -3.75 21.97
N VAL A 176 2.71 -2.87 20.98
CA VAL A 176 3.87 -2.52 20.14
C VAL A 176 5.13 -2.17 20.94
N ASN A 177 4.98 -1.50 22.09
CA ASN A 177 6.12 -1.16 22.95
C ASN A 177 6.87 -2.40 23.48
N GLN A 178 6.17 -3.50 23.75
CA GLN A 178 6.79 -4.77 24.16
C GLN A 178 7.64 -5.32 23.01
N TYR A 179 7.08 -5.39 21.80
CA TYR A 179 7.78 -5.87 20.60
C TYR A 179 9.01 -5.02 20.28
N LEU A 180 8.92 -3.70 20.43
CA LEU A 180 10.05 -2.79 20.25
C LEU A 180 11.18 -3.04 21.27
N LEU A 181 10.83 -3.30 22.53
CA LEU A 181 11.81 -3.65 23.57
C LEU A 181 12.45 -5.01 23.29
N GLU A 182 11.66 -6.03 22.97
CA GLU A 182 12.15 -7.36 22.65
C GLU A 182 13.09 -7.33 21.43
N HIS A 183 12.75 -6.57 20.38
CA HIS A 183 13.60 -6.39 19.22
C HIS A 183 14.91 -5.68 19.56
N LYS A 184 14.85 -4.63 20.36
CA LYS A 184 16.05 -3.86 20.79
C LYS A 184 17.06 -4.70 21.60
N TYR A 185 16.56 -5.66 22.39
CA TYR A 185 17.39 -6.48 23.26
C TYR A 185 17.53 -7.93 22.78
N ARG A 186 17.10 -8.22 21.56
CA ARG A 186 17.35 -9.52 20.94
C ARG A 186 18.85 -9.68 20.69
N PRO A 187 19.48 -10.81 21.15
CA PRO A 187 20.92 -11.04 20.99
C PRO A 187 21.32 -11.28 19.52
#